data_3250a24186994ab9c407bf0c57ccf031
#
_entry.id   3250a24186994ab9c407bf0c57ccf031
#
_cell.length_a   1.000
_cell.length_b   1.000
_cell.length_c   1.000
_cell.angle_alpha   90.00
_cell.angle_beta   90.00
_cell.angle_gamma   90.00
#
_symmetry.space_group_name_H-M   'P 1'
#
loop_
_entity.id
_entity.type
_entity.pdbx_description
1 polymer ?
#
loop_
_entity_poly.entity_id
_entity_poly.type
_entity_poly.pdbx_seq_one_letter_code
_entity_poly.pdbx_strand_id
1 'polypeptide(L)'
;RQMCIRDSGNAHAEGYTESPWLDKTCRTKQQIYLADEDTLIRISGYRTRQSHYIMYMAACIFSLGIIGLLSLWFPRWRLRYVYQEADFADAEFVVVENQWGDISKEAFMSVPFARPLKSVFPPTSRDPPCTYAEAQSMLHDAVPDEIRCGHDGEEIVDLLMFEYRYTRFLLHPPTGRFRTIREWRDGKWTSTDLMRQGISTELERERRVFFGLNVIDIAEKSSLDLLISEVLHPFYIFQIVSILLWSLDDYYYYAFCIATISIGSIVSTLFETKKTIARMREMNRFVCSVRVLRDSQWRYLDSSDLMPGDVFDAAEQSLTTVPADCILLSGDAIVNESMPVS
;
A
#
# COMPACT_ATOMS: atom_id res chain seq x y z
N ARG A 1 -10.09 4.02 28.47
CA ARG A 1 -10.82 5.32 28.43
C ARG A 1 -11.42 5.44 27.05
N GLN A 2 -12.68 5.01 26.93
CA GLN A 2 -13.50 5.21 25.73
C GLN A 2 -13.73 6.71 25.55
N MET A 3 -13.29 7.24 24.44
CA MET A 3 -13.61 8.59 24.02
C MET A 3 -14.84 8.50 23.10
N CYS A 4 -16.02 8.72 23.69
CA CYS A 4 -17.25 8.90 22.93
C CYS A 4 -17.13 10.13 22.04
N ILE A 5 -17.12 9.95 20.74
CA ILE A 5 -17.41 11.01 19.78
C ILE A 5 -18.93 11.19 19.80
N ARG A 6 -19.34 12.33 20.30
CA ARG A 6 -20.73 12.78 20.41
C ARG A 6 -21.23 13.13 19.01
N ASP A 7 -22.14 12.35 18.48
CA ASP A 7 -22.96 12.72 17.33
C ASP A 7 -23.78 13.96 17.68
N SER A 8 -23.46 15.08 17.07
CA SER A 8 -24.34 16.24 17.02
C SER A 8 -25.35 16.02 15.90
N GLY A 9 -26.48 15.43 16.27
CA GLY A 9 -27.64 15.34 15.41
C GLY A 9 -28.29 16.70 15.19
N ASN A 10 -28.89 16.82 14.01
CA ASN A 10 -29.84 17.81 13.52
C ASN A 10 -29.30 19.21 13.18
N ALA A 11 -28.96 19.39 11.91
CA ALA A 11 -29.20 20.63 11.20
C ALA A 11 -29.60 20.34 9.75
N HIS A 12 -30.83 20.65 9.44
CA HIS A 12 -31.45 20.98 8.14
C HIS A 12 -30.97 20.28 6.85
N ALA A 13 -31.89 19.52 6.29
CA ALA A 13 -31.90 19.03 4.92
C ALA A 13 -31.90 20.19 3.91
N GLU A 14 -30.73 20.64 3.50
CA GLU A 14 -30.53 21.45 2.30
C GLU A 14 -29.25 20.95 1.62
N GLY A 15 -29.44 20.31 0.44
CA GLY A 15 -28.40 20.13 -0.57
C GLY A 15 -27.14 19.37 -0.12
N TYR A 16 -27.24 18.13 0.28
CA TYR A 16 -26.05 17.25 0.37
C TYR A 16 -25.49 17.04 -1.04
N THR A 17 -24.56 17.85 -1.46
CA THR A 17 -23.57 17.43 -2.46
C THR A 17 -22.80 16.28 -1.81
N GLU A 18 -23.09 15.04 -2.25
CA GLU A 18 -22.29 13.87 -1.83
C GLU A 18 -20.83 14.23 -1.98
N SER A 19 -20.04 14.02 -0.93
CA SER A 19 -18.63 14.37 -0.99
C SER A 19 -18.00 13.57 -2.14
N PRO A 20 -17.11 14.15 -2.96
CA PRO A 20 -16.50 13.48 -4.12
C PRO A 20 -15.82 12.16 -3.77
N TRP A 21 -15.52 11.94 -2.50
CA TRP A 21 -14.91 10.73 -1.99
C TRP A 21 -15.87 9.55 -1.85
N LEU A 22 -17.15 9.81 -1.63
CA LEU A 22 -18.21 8.81 -1.46
C LEU A 22 -18.97 8.53 -2.75
N ASP A 23 -18.78 9.37 -3.77
CA ASP A 23 -19.41 9.17 -5.07
C ASP A 23 -18.80 7.94 -5.76
N LYS A 24 -19.61 6.89 -5.91
CA LYS A 24 -19.21 5.64 -6.58
C LYS A 24 -19.03 5.80 -8.10
N THR A 25 -19.45 6.89 -8.68
CA THR A 25 -19.26 7.19 -10.12
C THR A 25 -17.97 7.96 -10.38
N CYS A 26 -17.37 8.57 -9.36
CA CYS A 26 -16.14 9.34 -9.49
C CYS A 26 -14.94 8.41 -9.79
N ARG A 27 -14.25 8.69 -10.90
CA ARG A 27 -13.08 7.94 -11.36
C ARG A 27 -11.74 8.62 -10.99
N THR A 28 -11.80 9.83 -10.44
CA THR A 28 -10.61 10.59 -10.05
C THR A 28 -10.29 10.48 -8.56
N LYS A 29 -11.31 10.15 -7.75
CA LYS A 29 -11.23 10.08 -6.28
C LYS A 29 -11.98 8.87 -5.76
N GLN A 30 -11.39 8.20 -4.78
CA GLN A 30 -11.99 7.06 -4.12
C GLN A 30 -11.62 7.04 -2.65
N GLN A 31 -12.56 6.68 -1.80
CA GLN A 31 -12.34 6.42 -0.39
C GLN A 31 -12.48 4.93 -0.12
N ILE A 32 -11.53 4.37 0.63
CA ILE A 32 -11.51 2.96 1.00
C ILE A 32 -11.25 2.87 2.50
N TYR A 33 -12.02 2.05 3.17
CA TYR A 33 -11.79 1.68 4.56
C TYR A 33 -11.06 0.34 4.63
N LEU A 34 -9.87 0.35 5.22
CA LEU A 34 -9.05 -0.84 5.45
C LEU A 34 -9.41 -1.43 6.81
N ALA A 35 -10.21 -2.50 6.81
CA ALA A 35 -10.74 -3.10 8.02
C ALA A 35 -9.65 -3.64 8.97
N ASP A 36 -8.55 -4.16 8.44
CA ASP A 36 -7.47 -4.75 9.25
C ASP A 36 -6.65 -3.71 10.00
N GLU A 37 -6.53 -2.50 9.45
CA GLU A 37 -5.78 -1.41 10.07
C GLU A 37 -6.69 -0.39 10.76
N ASP A 38 -8.01 -0.58 10.70
CA ASP A 38 -9.02 0.40 11.14
C ASP A 38 -8.71 1.81 10.58
N THR A 39 -8.28 1.86 9.32
CA THR A 39 -7.77 3.08 8.69
C THR A 39 -8.56 3.43 7.45
N LEU A 40 -8.98 4.68 7.38
CA LEU A 40 -9.63 5.24 6.20
C LEU A 40 -8.61 5.91 5.31
N ILE A 41 -8.51 5.46 4.07
CA ILE A 41 -7.64 6.03 3.05
C ILE A 41 -8.46 6.71 1.96
N ARG A 42 -7.92 7.81 1.44
CA ARG A 42 -8.44 8.55 0.29
C ARG A 42 -7.44 8.49 -0.84
N ILE A 43 -7.90 8.00 -1.98
CA ILE A 43 -7.08 7.79 -3.17
C ILE A 43 -7.47 8.83 -4.21
N SER A 44 -6.49 9.51 -4.80
CA SER A 44 -6.71 10.49 -5.88
C SER A 44 -5.70 10.28 -6.99
N GLY A 45 -6.16 10.25 -8.24
CA GLY A 45 -5.30 10.19 -9.43
C GLY A 45 -4.76 11.57 -9.80
N TYR A 46 -3.48 11.65 -10.14
CA TYR A 46 -2.82 12.89 -10.56
C TYR A 46 -1.98 12.71 -11.81
N ARG A 47 -1.94 13.78 -12.60
CA ARG A 47 -1.07 13.90 -13.78
C ARG A 47 -0.29 15.20 -13.70
N THR A 48 0.96 15.19 -14.21
CA THR A 48 1.84 16.34 -14.22
C THR A 48 1.38 17.37 -15.25
N ARG A 49 1.22 18.61 -14.82
CA ARG A 49 0.96 19.76 -15.69
C ARG A 49 2.29 20.32 -16.18
N GLN A 50 2.73 19.98 -17.38
CA GLN A 50 4.06 20.32 -17.89
C GLN A 50 4.40 21.83 -17.78
N SER A 51 3.47 22.71 -18.15
CA SER A 51 3.69 24.16 -18.07
C SER A 51 3.90 24.65 -16.64
N HIS A 52 3.10 24.16 -15.69
CA HIS A 52 3.21 24.51 -14.28
C HIS A 52 4.45 23.90 -13.63
N TYR A 53 4.86 22.69 -14.06
CA TYR A 53 6.10 22.06 -13.62
C TYR A 53 7.33 22.89 -14.01
N ILE A 54 7.41 23.36 -15.27
CA ILE A 54 8.49 24.23 -15.74
C ILE A 54 8.52 25.53 -14.95
N MET A 55 7.36 26.16 -14.74
CA MET A 55 7.25 27.40 -13.95
C MET A 55 7.69 27.17 -12.49
N TYR A 56 7.30 26.05 -11.89
CA TYR A 56 7.74 25.67 -10.55
C TYR A 56 9.27 25.48 -10.48
N MET A 57 9.87 24.79 -11.47
CA MET A 57 11.31 24.60 -11.52
C MET A 57 12.06 25.93 -11.67
N ALA A 58 11.57 26.83 -12.52
CA ALA A 58 12.12 28.18 -12.65
C ALA A 58 12.03 28.94 -11.31
N ALA A 59 10.87 28.91 -10.64
CA ALA A 59 10.69 29.54 -9.34
C ALA A 59 11.62 28.97 -8.26
N CYS A 60 11.87 27.67 -8.25
CA CYS A 60 12.84 27.04 -7.36
C CYS A 60 14.26 27.56 -7.61
N ILE A 61 14.67 27.73 -8.86
CA ILE A 61 16.00 28.26 -9.21
C ILE A 61 16.12 29.73 -8.78
N PHE A 62 15.12 30.58 -9.13
CA PHE A 62 15.12 32.00 -8.75
C PHE A 62 15.08 32.25 -7.24
N SER A 63 14.44 31.34 -6.48
CA SER A 63 14.38 31.43 -5.02
C SER A 63 15.56 30.76 -4.31
N LEU A 64 16.63 30.36 -5.03
CA LEU A 64 17.77 29.62 -4.48
C LEU A 64 17.35 28.36 -3.71
N GLY A 65 16.28 27.70 -4.17
CA GLY A 65 15.78 26.45 -3.59
C GLY A 65 14.76 26.63 -2.45
N ILE A 66 14.48 27.85 -1.98
CA ILE A 66 13.54 28.09 -0.86
C ILE A 66 12.12 27.55 -1.20
N ILE A 67 11.62 27.80 -2.42
CA ILE A 67 10.31 27.28 -2.85
C ILE A 67 10.33 25.75 -2.91
N GLY A 68 11.43 25.15 -3.35
CA GLY A 68 11.62 23.70 -3.34
C GLY A 68 11.55 23.13 -1.91
N LEU A 69 12.24 23.76 -0.97
CA LEU A 69 12.24 23.37 0.44
C LEU A 69 10.84 23.50 1.06
N LEU A 70 10.15 24.63 0.83
CA LEU A 70 8.77 24.81 1.29
C LEU A 70 7.81 23.77 0.69
N SER A 71 8.00 23.42 -0.58
CA SER A 71 7.17 22.39 -1.22
C SER A 71 7.42 20.97 -0.69
N LEU A 72 8.61 20.72 -0.12
CA LEU A 72 8.92 19.47 0.57
C LEU A 72 8.19 19.39 1.92
N TRP A 73 8.15 20.52 2.66
CA TRP A 73 7.45 20.59 3.94
C TRP A 73 5.93 20.68 3.82
N PHE A 74 5.44 21.23 2.71
CA PHE A 74 4.02 21.41 2.43
C PHE A 74 3.63 20.70 1.12
N PRO A 75 3.59 19.35 1.08
CA PRO A 75 3.35 18.59 -0.15
C PRO A 75 2.01 18.92 -0.82
N ARG A 76 1.00 19.35 -0.04
CA ARG A 76 -0.31 19.76 -0.58
C ARG A 76 -0.21 20.97 -1.53
N TRP A 77 0.74 21.91 -1.29
CA TRP A 77 0.95 23.03 -2.19
C TRP A 77 1.47 22.56 -3.54
N ARG A 78 2.48 21.67 -3.50
CA ARG A 78 3.03 21.08 -4.72
C ARG A 78 1.97 20.32 -5.51
N LEU A 79 1.12 19.51 -4.84
CA LEU A 79 0.02 18.80 -5.47
C LEU A 79 -0.95 19.76 -6.17
N ARG A 80 -1.29 20.87 -5.55
CA ARG A 80 -2.27 21.81 -6.09
C ARG A 80 -1.73 22.64 -7.27
N TYR A 81 -0.44 23.01 -7.26
CA TYR A 81 0.12 23.91 -8.27
C TYR A 81 0.76 23.18 -9.44
N VAL A 82 1.44 22.08 -9.20
CA VAL A 82 2.22 21.37 -10.22
C VAL A 82 1.41 20.28 -10.91
N TYR A 83 0.49 19.63 -10.18
CA TYR A 83 -0.28 18.51 -10.66
C TYR A 83 -1.75 18.87 -10.86
N GLN A 84 -2.44 18.07 -11.67
CA GLN A 84 -3.88 18.15 -11.86
C GLN A 84 -4.50 16.80 -11.57
N GLU A 85 -5.74 16.81 -11.06
CA GLU A 85 -6.52 15.59 -10.89
C GLU A 85 -6.83 14.99 -12.26
N ALA A 86 -6.71 13.68 -12.36
CA ALA A 86 -6.96 12.91 -13.57
C ALA A 86 -7.68 11.61 -13.23
N ASP A 87 -8.37 11.03 -14.19
CA ASP A 87 -8.97 9.71 -14.07
C ASP A 87 -7.88 8.68 -13.76
N PHE A 88 -8.20 7.68 -12.97
CA PHE A 88 -7.22 6.67 -12.55
C PHE A 88 -6.56 5.94 -13.73
N ALA A 89 -7.27 5.79 -14.86
CA ALA A 89 -6.72 5.18 -16.07
C ALA A 89 -5.67 6.06 -16.79
N ASP A 90 -5.79 7.39 -16.65
CA ASP A 90 -4.94 8.38 -17.33
C ASP A 90 -3.92 9.04 -16.40
N ALA A 91 -3.97 8.72 -15.10
CA ALA A 91 -3.10 9.28 -14.09
C ALA A 91 -1.68 8.73 -14.21
N GLU A 92 -0.68 9.55 -13.91
CA GLU A 92 0.74 9.15 -13.86
C GLU A 92 1.10 8.51 -12.52
N PHE A 93 0.41 8.92 -11.46
CA PHE A 93 0.61 8.41 -10.11
C PHE A 93 -0.63 8.64 -9.25
N VAL A 94 -0.65 7.95 -8.14
CA VAL A 94 -1.72 8.06 -7.13
C VAL A 94 -1.20 8.78 -5.90
N VAL A 95 -2.07 9.57 -5.31
CA VAL A 95 -1.86 10.13 -3.98
C VAL A 95 -2.81 9.47 -3.02
N VAL A 96 -2.24 8.85 -2.00
CA VAL A 96 -2.98 8.23 -0.90
C VAL A 96 -2.87 9.13 0.31
N GLU A 97 -4.00 9.60 0.81
CA GLU A 97 -4.11 10.37 2.04
C GLU A 97 -4.79 9.53 3.11
N ASN A 98 -4.17 9.37 4.27
CA ASN A 98 -4.77 8.67 5.39
C ASN A 98 -5.68 9.59 6.23
N GLN A 99 -6.38 9.03 7.21
CA GLN A 99 -7.28 9.79 8.10
C GLN A 99 -6.55 10.84 8.96
N TRP A 100 -5.24 10.70 9.16
CA TRP A 100 -4.41 11.67 9.92
C TRP A 100 -3.86 12.78 9.03
N GLY A 101 -4.10 12.72 7.72
CA GLY A 101 -3.66 13.72 6.76
C GLY A 101 -2.24 13.52 6.22
N ASP A 102 -1.62 12.36 6.48
CA ASP A 102 -0.36 12.00 5.84
C ASP A 102 -0.60 11.68 4.37
N ILE A 103 0.29 12.15 3.54
CA ILE A 103 0.21 12.03 2.08
C ILE A 103 1.35 11.15 1.61
N SER A 104 1.01 10.05 0.93
CA SER A 104 1.95 9.21 0.20
C SER A 104 1.72 9.32 -1.30
N LYS A 105 2.80 9.35 -2.06
CA LYS A 105 2.79 9.34 -3.51
C LYS A 105 3.23 7.96 -4.00
N GLU A 106 2.31 7.23 -4.63
CA GLU A 106 2.55 5.88 -5.12
C GLU A 106 2.56 5.86 -6.66
N ALA A 107 3.53 5.18 -7.22
CA ALA A 107 3.65 5.02 -8.66
C ALA A 107 2.75 3.87 -9.14
N PHE A 108 2.20 4.00 -10.33
CA PHE A 108 1.53 2.90 -10.98
C PHE A 108 2.53 1.87 -11.50
N MET A 109 2.16 0.61 -11.35
CA MET A 109 2.75 -0.51 -12.06
C MET A 109 1.75 -1.02 -13.08
N SER A 110 2.12 -1.01 -14.36
CA SER A 110 1.35 -1.63 -15.43
C SER A 110 2.01 -2.93 -15.81
N VAL A 111 1.25 -4.02 -15.74
CA VAL A 111 1.76 -5.36 -16.10
C VAL A 111 0.86 -5.94 -17.19
N PRO A 112 1.43 -6.36 -18.33
CA PRO A 112 0.66 -7.02 -19.38
C PRO A 112 0.08 -8.33 -18.83
N PHE A 113 -1.24 -8.51 -18.96
CA PHE A 113 -1.92 -9.64 -18.33
C PHE A 113 -2.60 -10.55 -19.36
N ALA A 114 -3.24 -10.00 -20.39
CA ALA A 114 -3.88 -10.71 -21.50
C ALA A 114 -4.74 -11.92 -21.08
N ARG A 115 -5.56 -11.75 -20.06
CA ARG A 115 -6.43 -12.78 -19.49
C ARG A 115 -7.84 -12.23 -19.19
N PRO A 116 -8.85 -13.10 -19.06
CA PRO A 116 -10.20 -12.67 -18.74
C PRO A 116 -10.28 -11.90 -17.41
N LEU A 117 -11.13 -10.87 -17.39
CA LEU A 117 -11.41 -10.05 -16.21
C LEU A 117 -11.74 -10.90 -14.96
N LYS A 118 -12.43 -12.03 -15.16
CA LYS A 118 -12.85 -12.95 -14.08
C LYS A 118 -11.70 -13.57 -13.29
N SER A 119 -10.51 -13.70 -13.88
CA SER A 119 -9.38 -14.32 -13.19
C SER A 119 -8.85 -13.44 -12.07
N VAL A 120 -8.90 -12.12 -12.24
CA VAL A 120 -8.47 -11.13 -11.25
C VAL A 120 -9.64 -10.65 -10.39
N PHE A 121 -10.80 -10.44 -11.02
CA PHE A 121 -12.00 -9.95 -10.36
C PHE A 121 -13.13 -10.99 -10.49
N PRO A 122 -13.14 -12.02 -9.62
CA PRO A 122 -14.22 -13.02 -9.66
C PRO A 122 -15.58 -12.36 -9.42
N PRO A 123 -16.68 -12.98 -9.86
CA PRO A 123 -18.05 -12.44 -9.71
C PRO A 123 -18.43 -12.08 -8.28
N THR A 124 -17.78 -12.72 -7.31
CA THR A 124 -17.95 -12.47 -5.87
C THR A 124 -17.19 -11.24 -5.38
N SER A 125 -16.30 -10.65 -6.20
CA SER A 125 -15.51 -9.48 -5.82
C SER A 125 -16.42 -8.26 -5.69
N ARG A 126 -16.46 -7.68 -4.50
CA ARG A 126 -17.20 -6.45 -4.19
C ARG A 126 -16.27 -5.23 -4.26
N ASP A 127 -16.89 -4.06 -4.41
CA ASP A 127 -16.15 -2.82 -4.18
C ASP A 127 -15.75 -2.71 -2.70
N PRO A 128 -14.54 -2.23 -2.39
CA PRO A 128 -14.10 -2.08 -1.00
C PRO A 128 -15.02 -1.10 -0.25
N PRO A 129 -15.27 -1.32 1.06
CA PRO A 129 -16.12 -0.45 1.85
C PRO A 129 -15.55 0.97 1.90
N CYS A 130 -16.43 1.96 1.82
CA CYS A 130 -16.03 3.36 1.89
C CYS A 130 -16.06 3.91 3.32
N THR A 131 -16.80 3.25 4.21
CA THR A 131 -16.97 3.66 5.62
C THR A 131 -16.93 2.45 6.55
N TYR A 132 -16.68 2.71 7.83
CA TYR A 132 -16.73 1.68 8.87
C TYR A 132 -18.11 1.00 8.96
N ALA A 133 -19.19 1.76 8.84
CA ALA A 133 -20.56 1.22 8.88
C ALA A 133 -20.83 0.27 7.68
N GLU A 134 -20.34 0.62 6.50
CA GLU A 134 -20.43 -0.25 5.31
C GLU A 134 -19.59 -1.53 5.47
N ALA A 135 -18.40 -1.43 6.07
CA ALA A 135 -17.58 -2.59 6.39
C ALA A 135 -18.26 -3.55 7.37
N GLN A 136 -18.90 -3.02 8.40
CA GLN A 136 -19.67 -3.84 9.35
C GLN A 136 -20.89 -4.51 8.72
N SER A 137 -21.63 -3.82 7.85
CA SER A 137 -22.76 -4.44 7.14
C SER A 137 -22.32 -5.59 6.23
N MET A 138 -21.16 -5.44 5.56
CA MET A 138 -20.60 -6.49 4.70
C MET A 138 -20.21 -7.77 5.45
N LEU A 139 -19.89 -7.68 6.74
CA LEU A 139 -19.62 -8.85 7.59
C LEU A 139 -20.89 -9.68 7.89
N HIS A 140 -22.04 -9.04 7.91
CA HIS A 140 -23.32 -9.70 8.22
C HIS A 140 -24.10 -10.15 7.01
N ASP A 141 -23.86 -9.52 5.84
CA ASP A 141 -24.57 -9.85 4.62
C ASP A 141 -23.92 -11.06 3.94
N ALA A 142 -24.70 -12.13 3.79
CA ALA A 142 -24.34 -13.24 2.91
C ALA A 142 -24.10 -12.69 1.50
N VAL A 143 -23.07 -13.21 0.82
CA VAL A 143 -22.75 -12.84 -0.56
C VAL A 143 -24.01 -13.04 -1.42
N PRO A 144 -24.59 -12.01 -2.04
CA PRO A 144 -25.70 -12.19 -2.93
C PRO A 144 -25.25 -13.05 -4.12
N ASP A 145 -26.00 -14.10 -4.45
CA ASP A 145 -25.74 -15.00 -5.59
C ASP A 145 -25.81 -14.32 -6.96
N GLU A 146 -26.22 -13.05 -7.02
CA GLU A 146 -26.47 -12.33 -8.25
C GLU A 146 -25.82 -10.94 -8.30
N ILE A 147 -24.49 -10.89 -8.44
CA ILE A 147 -23.88 -9.74 -9.10
C ILE A 147 -23.41 -10.21 -10.48
N ARG A 148 -24.36 -10.29 -11.42
CA ARG A 148 -24.06 -10.45 -12.84
C ARG A 148 -23.41 -9.17 -13.36
N CYS A 149 -22.10 -9.06 -13.26
CA CYS A 149 -21.35 -8.16 -14.13
C CYS A 149 -21.42 -8.71 -15.54
N GLY A 150 -22.21 -8.09 -16.40
CA GLY A 150 -22.47 -8.51 -17.78
C GLY A 150 -21.27 -8.37 -18.76
N HIS A 151 -20.04 -8.45 -18.27
CA HIS A 151 -18.79 -8.30 -19.06
C HIS A 151 -17.96 -9.59 -19.05
N ASP A 152 -18.62 -10.70 -19.17
CA ASP A 152 -18.06 -12.05 -19.02
C ASP A 152 -16.95 -12.45 -20.02
N GLY A 153 -16.64 -11.65 -21.01
CA GLY A 153 -15.67 -11.95 -22.07
C GLY A 153 -14.60 -10.86 -22.29
N GLU A 154 -14.58 -9.82 -21.47
CA GLU A 154 -13.60 -8.74 -21.62
C GLU A 154 -12.23 -9.19 -21.12
N GLU A 155 -11.21 -9.16 -22.02
CA GLU A 155 -9.82 -9.44 -21.68
C GLU A 155 -9.15 -8.17 -21.17
N ILE A 156 -8.43 -8.30 -20.07
CA ILE A 156 -7.56 -7.23 -19.56
C ILE A 156 -6.26 -7.29 -20.33
N VAL A 157 -5.95 -6.27 -21.11
CA VAL A 157 -4.68 -6.15 -21.84
C VAL A 157 -3.56 -5.82 -20.84
N ASP A 158 -3.76 -4.77 -20.05
CA ASP A 158 -2.81 -4.29 -19.05
C ASP A 158 -3.50 -4.17 -17.69
N LEU A 159 -2.90 -4.79 -16.68
CA LEU A 159 -3.35 -4.70 -15.31
C LEU A 159 -2.64 -3.52 -14.63
N LEU A 160 -3.39 -2.46 -14.35
CA LEU A 160 -2.89 -1.29 -13.64
C LEU A 160 -3.06 -1.50 -12.14
N MET A 161 -1.96 -1.37 -11.39
CA MET A 161 -1.95 -1.56 -9.95
C MET A 161 -1.01 -0.57 -9.26
N PHE A 162 -1.23 -0.36 -7.98
CA PHE A 162 -0.26 0.26 -7.08
C PHE A 162 -0.24 -0.46 -5.73
N GLU A 163 0.83 -0.26 -4.98
CA GLU A 163 1.01 -0.87 -3.67
C GLU A 163 1.08 0.23 -2.60
N TYR A 164 0.30 0.06 -1.53
CA TYR A 164 0.33 0.93 -0.37
C TYR A 164 0.26 0.07 0.91
N ARG A 165 1.22 0.23 1.81
CA ARG A 165 1.35 -0.54 3.06
C ARG A 165 1.19 -2.05 2.85
N TYR A 166 1.95 -2.60 1.89
CA TYR A 166 1.93 -4.03 1.51
C TYR A 166 0.59 -4.56 0.97
N THR A 167 -0.39 -3.69 0.78
CA THR A 167 -1.65 -4.05 0.14
C THR A 167 -1.64 -3.59 -1.31
N ARG A 168 -1.99 -4.48 -2.22
CA ARG A 168 -2.11 -4.18 -3.65
C ARG A 168 -3.52 -3.75 -3.98
N PHE A 169 -3.58 -2.67 -4.73
CA PHE A 169 -4.81 -2.09 -5.27
C PHE A 169 -4.78 -2.22 -6.78
N LEU A 170 -5.79 -2.88 -7.32
CA LEU A 170 -5.91 -3.18 -8.74
C LEU A 170 -7.03 -2.34 -9.33
N LEU A 171 -6.77 -1.69 -10.45
CA LEU A 171 -7.79 -0.93 -11.16
C LEU A 171 -8.74 -1.89 -11.86
N HIS A 172 -10.04 -1.81 -11.54
CA HIS A 172 -11.09 -2.55 -12.21
C HIS A 172 -11.54 -1.75 -13.44
N PRO A 173 -11.20 -2.19 -14.68
CA PRO A 173 -11.39 -1.37 -15.88
C PRO A 173 -12.82 -0.92 -16.12
N PRO A 174 -13.86 -1.78 -15.97
CA PRO A 174 -15.24 -1.39 -16.21
C PRO A 174 -15.74 -0.27 -15.29
N THR A 175 -15.38 -0.30 -14.01
CA THR A 175 -15.83 0.71 -13.04
C THR A 175 -14.87 1.89 -12.93
N GLY A 176 -13.61 1.74 -13.37
CA GLY A 176 -12.56 2.74 -13.20
C GLY A 176 -12.21 2.98 -11.73
N ARG A 177 -12.38 1.98 -10.85
CA ARG A 177 -12.12 2.06 -9.40
C ARG A 177 -11.11 1.03 -8.96
N PHE A 178 -10.39 1.34 -7.91
CA PHE A 178 -9.45 0.40 -7.31
C PHE A 178 -10.18 -0.58 -6.40
N ARG A 179 -9.79 -1.85 -6.51
CA ARG A 179 -10.21 -2.94 -5.64
C ARG A 179 -9.00 -3.57 -4.97
N THR A 180 -9.20 -4.08 -3.76
CA THR A 180 -8.18 -4.85 -3.05
C THR A 180 -8.30 -6.33 -3.40
N ILE A 181 -7.19 -7.06 -3.33
CA ILE A 181 -7.17 -8.50 -3.58
C ILE A 181 -7.62 -9.31 -2.35
N ARG A 182 -7.78 -8.69 -1.19
CA ARG A 182 -8.05 -9.38 0.09
C ARG A 182 -9.29 -10.27 0.08
N GLU A 183 -10.33 -9.86 -0.65
CA GLU A 183 -11.58 -10.62 -0.76
C GLU A 183 -11.61 -11.57 -1.96
N TRP A 184 -10.46 -11.72 -2.63
CA TRP A 184 -10.37 -12.61 -3.78
C TRP A 184 -10.59 -14.06 -3.36
N ARG A 185 -11.49 -14.75 -4.06
CA ARG A 185 -11.80 -16.16 -3.82
C ARG A 185 -11.88 -16.89 -5.16
N ASP A 186 -11.23 -18.06 -5.21
CA ASP A 186 -11.40 -18.97 -6.34
C ASP A 186 -12.73 -19.73 -6.18
N GLY A 187 -13.54 -19.80 -7.24
CA GLY A 187 -14.77 -20.59 -7.23
C GLY A 187 -14.56 -22.06 -6.94
N LYS A 188 -13.36 -22.59 -7.17
CA LYS A 188 -13.00 -23.97 -6.84
C LYS A 188 -12.91 -24.23 -5.33
N TRP A 189 -12.79 -23.19 -4.50
CA TRP A 189 -12.68 -23.35 -3.04
C TRP A 189 -14.00 -23.72 -2.34
N THR A 190 -15.06 -23.84 -3.09
CA THR A 190 -16.34 -24.37 -2.59
C THR A 190 -16.32 -25.89 -2.39
N SER A 191 -15.37 -26.60 -3.02
CA SER A 191 -15.26 -28.07 -2.96
C SER A 191 -13.87 -28.49 -2.45
N THR A 192 -13.83 -29.26 -1.36
CA THR A 192 -12.61 -29.79 -0.79
C THR A 192 -11.86 -30.73 -1.75
N ASP A 193 -12.58 -31.46 -2.60
CA ASP A 193 -11.98 -32.37 -3.58
C ASP A 193 -11.24 -31.61 -4.69
N LEU A 194 -11.76 -30.44 -5.08
CA LEU A 194 -11.09 -29.56 -6.04
C LEU A 194 -9.89 -28.86 -5.41
N MET A 195 -9.99 -28.46 -4.15
CA MET A 195 -8.87 -27.86 -3.42
C MET A 195 -7.69 -28.83 -3.28
N ARG A 196 -7.95 -30.11 -3.00
CA ARG A 196 -6.91 -31.14 -2.84
C ARG A 196 -6.06 -31.40 -4.09
N GLN A 197 -6.50 -30.96 -5.26
CA GLN A 197 -5.73 -31.13 -6.50
C GLN A 197 -4.53 -30.18 -6.60
N GLY A 198 -4.48 -29.14 -5.76
CA GLY A 198 -3.50 -28.08 -5.85
C GLY A 198 -3.70 -27.19 -7.08
N ILE A 199 -2.73 -26.37 -7.37
CA ILE A 199 -2.76 -25.48 -8.55
C ILE A 199 -1.81 -25.98 -9.64
N SER A 200 -2.11 -25.61 -10.89
CA SER A 200 -1.19 -25.86 -12.01
C SER A 200 -0.12 -24.76 -12.07
N THR A 201 1.02 -25.08 -12.68
CA THR A 201 2.10 -24.12 -12.92
C THR A 201 1.63 -22.93 -13.78
N GLU A 202 0.65 -23.11 -14.67
CA GLU A 202 0.09 -22.02 -15.45
C GLU A 202 -0.73 -21.06 -14.56
N LEU A 203 -1.58 -21.61 -13.69
CA LEU A 203 -2.40 -20.84 -12.76
C LEU A 203 -1.54 -20.11 -11.72
N GLU A 204 -0.43 -20.74 -11.30
CA GLU A 204 0.56 -20.11 -10.41
C GLU A 204 1.15 -18.85 -11.07
N ARG A 205 1.59 -18.92 -12.33
CA ARG A 205 2.14 -17.77 -13.05
C ARG A 205 1.11 -16.64 -13.18
N GLU A 206 -0.14 -16.99 -13.45
CA GLU A 206 -1.23 -16.03 -13.52
C GLU A 206 -1.45 -15.32 -12.17
N ARG A 207 -1.53 -16.08 -11.08
CA ARG A 207 -1.73 -15.56 -9.73
C ARG A 207 -0.55 -14.73 -9.26
N ARG A 208 0.67 -15.10 -9.62
CA ARG A 208 1.89 -14.38 -9.28
C ARG A 208 1.90 -12.93 -9.78
N VAL A 209 1.24 -12.63 -10.89
CA VAL A 209 1.15 -11.28 -11.45
C VAL A 209 0.43 -10.33 -10.48
N PHE A 210 -0.70 -10.74 -9.94
CA PHE A 210 -1.50 -9.86 -9.10
C PHE A 210 -1.30 -10.06 -7.59
N PHE A 211 -0.95 -11.28 -7.11
CA PHE A 211 -0.60 -11.47 -5.70
C PHE A 211 0.85 -11.10 -5.39
N GLY A 212 1.79 -11.36 -6.31
CA GLY A 212 3.22 -11.21 -6.08
C GLY A 212 3.82 -12.37 -5.31
N LEU A 213 4.92 -12.11 -4.61
CA LEU A 213 5.59 -13.07 -3.74
C LEU A 213 4.97 -13.04 -2.34
N ASN A 214 5.00 -14.17 -1.65
CA ASN A 214 4.59 -14.28 -0.24
C ASN A 214 5.73 -13.77 0.68
N VAL A 215 6.06 -12.49 0.54
CA VAL A 215 7.12 -11.82 1.31
C VAL A 215 6.70 -10.39 1.61
N ILE A 216 6.89 -9.95 2.84
CA ILE A 216 6.80 -8.53 3.20
C ILE A 216 8.20 -7.94 2.99
N ASP A 217 8.42 -7.33 1.81
CA ASP A 217 9.71 -6.71 1.50
C ASP A 217 9.73 -5.25 1.95
N ILE A 218 10.48 -4.98 3.02
CA ILE A 218 10.71 -3.62 3.49
C ILE A 218 11.82 -3.02 2.62
N ALA A 219 11.46 -2.07 1.76
CA ALA A 219 12.39 -1.40 0.87
C ALA A 219 13.52 -0.70 1.66
N GLU A 220 14.76 -0.99 1.29
CA GLU A 220 15.90 -0.26 1.83
C GLU A 220 15.98 1.13 1.21
N LYS A 221 15.82 2.15 2.05
CA LYS A 221 16.20 3.50 1.64
C LYS A 221 17.72 3.62 1.61
N SER A 222 18.24 4.20 0.54
CA SER A 222 19.67 4.51 0.44
C SER A 222 20.12 5.36 1.64
N SER A 223 21.37 5.18 2.06
CA SER A 223 21.95 6.03 3.13
C SER A 223 21.92 7.52 2.78
N LEU A 224 22.08 7.82 1.48
CA LEU A 224 22.02 9.18 0.96
C LEU A 224 20.61 9.74 1.01
N ASP A 225 19.60 8.94 0.68
CA ASP A 225 18.20 9.38 0.75
C ASP A 225 17.77 9.65 2.19
N LEU A 226 18.21 8.79 3.12
CA LEU A 226 17.99 9.01 4.56
C LEU A 226 18.69 10.28 5.03
N LEU A 227 19.96 10.48 4.65
CA LEU A 227 20.73 11.69 5.00
C LEU A 227 20.06 12.95 4.45
N ILE A 228 19.67 12.95 3.19
CA ILE A 228 19.01 14.09 2.54
C ILE A 228 17.68 14.40 3.24
N SER A 229 16.88 13.38 3.53
CA SER A 229 15.60 13.57 4.22
C SER A 229 15.78 14.14 5.62
N GLU A 230 16.83 13.73 6.33
CA GLU A 230 17.13 14.21 7.68
C GLU A 230 17.65 15.64 7.64
N VAL A 231 18.65 15.94 6.80
CA VAL A 231 19.24 17.30 6.69
C VAL A 231 18.23 18.35 6.22
N LEU A 232 17.28 17.96 5.34
CA LEU A 232 16.20 18.84 4.87
C LEU A 232 15.04 18.99 5.87
N HIS A 233 15.12 18.33 7.04
CA HIS A 233 14.14 18.54 8.09
C HIS A 233 14.17 19.98 8.59
N PRO A 234 13.05 20.63 8.91
CA PRO A 234 12.98 22.04 9.34
C PRO A 234 13.95 22.39 10.47
N PHE A 235 14.13 21.48 11.41
CA PHE A 235 15.01 21.65 12.56
C PHE A 235 16.48 21.86 12.14
N TYR A 236 17.01 21.00 11.25
CA TYR A 236 18.40 21.11 10.80
C TYR A 236 18.63 22.29 9.86
N ILE A 237 17.65 22.65 9.05
CA ILE A 237 17.70 23.87 8.25
C ILE A 237 17.80 25.10 9.16
N PHE A 238 17.01 25.16 10.23
CA PHE A 238 17.12 26.21 11.23
C PHE A 238 18.52 26.24 11.89
N GLN A 239 19.09 25.09 12.23
CA GLN A 239 20.44 25.01 12.79
C GLN A 239 21.51 25.50 11.81
N ILE A 240 21.42 25.14 10.52
CA ILE A 240 22.33 25.62 9.48
C ILE A 240 22.28 27.16 9.38
N VAL A 241 21.07 27.73 9.35
CA VAL A 241 20.89 29.19 9.33
C VAL A 241 21.47 29.84 10.60
N SER A 242 21.28 29.23 11.77
CA SER A 242 21.83 29.69 13.03
C SER A 242 23.35 29.66 13.04
N ILE A 243 23.98 28.58 12.57
CA ILE A 243 25.43 28.48 12.43
C ILE A 243 25.98 29.59 11.54
N LEU A 244 25.31 29.86 10.41
CA LEU A 244 25.67 30.93 9.49
C LEU A 244 25.58 32.30 10.19
N LEU A 245 24.51 32.59 10.92
CA LEU A 245 24.28 33.84 11.64
C LEU A 245 25.35 34.06 12.71
N TRP A 246 25.61 33.09 13.58
CA TRP A 246 26.63 33.15 14.61
C TRP A 246 28.03 33.33 14.04
N SER A 247 28.29 32.74 12.84
CA SER A 247 29.58 32.91 12.16
C SER A 247 29.76 34.32 11.60
N LEU A 248 28.66 34.98 11.15
CA LEU A 248 28.73 36.36 10.68
C LEU A 248 28.89 37.37 11.82
N ASP A 249 28.45 37.05 13.04
CA ASP A 249 28.53 37.87 14.23
C ASP A 249 29.83 37.58 15.04
N ASP A 250 30.81 36.90 14.43
CA ASP A 250 32.12 36.54 15.04
C ASP A 250 32.02 35.59 16.24
N TYR A 251 30.86 34.95 16.48
CA TYR A 251 30.67 33.98 17.56
C TYR A 251 31.05 32.56 17.14
N TYR A 252 32.25 32.35 16.64
CA TYR A 252 32.69 31.06 16.07
C TYR A 252 32.65 29.89 17.06
N TYR A 253 32.82 30.16 18.35
CA TYR A 253 32.75 29.12 19.40
C TYR A 253 31.35 28.48 19.46
N TYR A 254 30.33 29.32 19.47
CA TYR A 254 28.92 28.85 19.49
C TYR A 254 28.55 28.17 18.19
N ALA A 255 28.96 28.71 17.07
CA ALA A 255 28.73 28.09 15.75
C ALA A 255 29.37 26.71 15.67
N PHE A 256 30.61 26.55 16.17
CA PHE A 256 31.31 25.26 16.23
C PHE A 256 30.60 24.25 17.14
N CYS A 257 30.18 24.66 18.34
CA CYS A 257 29.45 23.79 19.27
C CYS A 257 28.11 23.29 18.63
N ILE A 258 27.33 24.18 18.04
CA ILE A 258 26.06 23.81 17.37
C ILE A 258 26.33 22.85 16.20
N ALA A 259 27.33 23.15 15.37
CA ALA A 259 27.70 22.30 14.24
C ALA A 259 28.09 20.87 14.70
N THR A 260 28.90 20.78 15.75
CA THR A 260 29.37 19.48 16.28
C THR A 260 28.19 18.65 16.82
N ILE A 261 27.31 19.28 17.60
CA ILE A 261 26.12 18.62 18.16
C ILE A 261 25.18 18.18 17.04
N SER A 262 24.94 19.04 16.01
CA SER A 262 24.08 18.73 14.89
C SER A 262 24.59 17.54 14.07
N ILE A 263 25.89 17.53 13.76
CA ILE A 263 26.52 16.41 13.03
C ILE A 263 26.42 15.12 13.86
N GLY A 264 26.73 15.17 15.14
CA GLY A 264 26.60 14.03 16.04
C GLY A 264 25.18 13.48 16.10
N SER A 265 24.17 14.35 16.17
CA SER A 265 22.75 13.98 16.16
C SER A 265 22.35 13.30 14.84
N ILE A 266 22.70 13.89 13.69
CA ILE A 266 22.40 13.31 12.38
C ILE A 266 23.01 11.91 12.23
N VAL A 267 24.28 11.75 12.59
CA VAL A 267 24.98 10.46 12.53
C VAL A 267 24.30 9.42 13.41
N SER A 268 23.95 9.79 14.66
CA SER A 268 23.24 8.90 15.59
C SER A 268 21.88 8.46 15.03
N THR A 269 21.06 9.42 14.56
CA THR A 269 19.75 9.14 13.97
C THR A 269 19.85 8.22 12.75
N LEU A 270 20.81 8.46 11.86
CA LEU A 270 21.02 7.61 10.68
C LEU A 270 21.40 6.17 11.08
N PHE A 271 22.30 6.03 12.08
CA PHE A 271 22.70 4.71 12.55
C PHE A 271 21.54 3.95 13.19
N GLU A 272 20.76 4.61 14.06
CA GLU A 272 19.59 4.03 14.70
C GLU A 272 18.51 3.65 13.70
N THR A 273 18.21 4.52 12.74
CA THR A 273 17.21 4.25 11.68
C THR A 273 17.61 3.04 10.84
N LYS A 274 18.87 2.97 10.39
CA LYS A 274 19.38 1.82 9.65
C LYS A 274 19.31 0.52 10.45
N LYS A 275 19.72 0.56 11.72
CA LYS A 275 19.66 -0.60 12.60
C LYS A 275 18.22 -1.07 12.80
N THR A 276 17.28 -0.14 12.92
CA THR A 276 15.85 -0.45 13.08
C THR A 276 15.29 -1.09 11.82
N ILE A 277 15.56 -0.53 10.62
CA ILE A 277 15.14 -1.09 9.33
C ILE A 277 15.72 -2.49 9.14
N ALA A 278 17.02 -2.68 9.42
CA ALA A 278 17.67 -3.99 9.29
C ALA A 278 17.02 -5.04 10.22
N ARG A 279 16.72 -4.66 11.47
CA ARG A 279 16.04 -5.55 12.43
C ARG A 279 14.62 -5.90 11.98
N MET A 280 13.85 -4.91 11.48
CA MET A 280 12.52 -5.16 10.94
C MET A 280 12.55 -6.11 9.74
N ARG A 281 13.51 -5.94 8.84
CA ARG A 281 13.70 -6.86 7.71
C ARG A 281 14.05 -8.28 8.15
N GLU A 282 14.93 -8.41 9.12
CA GLU A 282 15.31 -9.73 9.67
C GLU A 282 14.11 -10.45 10.28
N MET A 283 13.26 -9.74 11.03
CA MET A 283 12.04 -10.30 11.63
C MET A 283 11.02 -10.73 10.58
N ASN A 284 10.87 -9.98 9.48
CA ASN A 284 9.88 -10.25 8.45
C ASN A 284 10.38 -11.22 7.37
N ARG A 285 11.67 -11.51 7.32
CA ARG A 285 12.28 -12.37 6.31
C ARG A 285 12.32 -13.83 6.76
N PHE A 286 11.14 -14.38 7.02
CA PHE A 286 11.03 -15.82 7.28
C PHE A 286 10.85 -16.56 5.96
N VAL A 287 11.85 -17.32 5.55
CA VAL A 287 11.79 -18.22 4.38
C VAL A 287 12.15 -19.61 4.81
N CYS A 288 11.27 -20.55 4.53
CA CYS A 288 11.49 -21.97 4.78
C CYS A 288 11.17 -22.79 3.53
N SER A 289 11.72 -24.00 3.45
CA SER A 289 11.38 -24.93 2.38
C SER A 289 10.06 -25.62 2.70
N VAL A 290 9.13 -25.63 1.76
CA VAL A 290 7.78 -26.17 1.91
C VAL A 290 7.54 -27.19 0.82
N ARG A 291 6.97 -28.33 1.17
CA ARG A 291 6.59 -29.39 0.22
C ARG A 291 5.18 -29.11 -0.31
N VAL A 292 5.07 -28.70 -1.57
CA VAL A 292 3.85 -28.22 -2.21
C VAL A 292 3.41 -29.15 -3.33
N LEU A 293 2.09 -29.34 -3.48
CA LEU A 293 1.48 -30.10 -4.56
C LEU A 293 1.13 -29.16 -5.73
N ARG A 294 1.86 -29.25 -6.83
CA ARG A 294 1.58 -28.55 -8.11
C ARG A 294 1.62 -29.53 -9.26
N ASP A 295 0.71 -29.39 -10.20
CA ASP A 295 0.58 -30.30 -11.37
C ASP A 295 0.49 -31.78 -10.94
N SER A 296 -0.20 -32.09 -9.84
CA SER A 296 -0.30 -33.42 -9.24
C SER A 296 1.03 -34.05 -8.79
N GLN A 297 2.08 -33.23 -8.64
CA GLN A 297 3.39 -33.67 -8.17
C GLN A 297 3.83 -32.88 -6.94
N TRP A 298 4.39 -33.56 -5.97
CA TRP A 298 4.98 -32.96 -4.78
C TRP A 298 6.36 -32.40 -5.11
N ARG A 299 6.56 -31.09 -4.82
CA ARG A 299 7.83 -30.37 -5.05
C ARG A 299 8.18 -29.57 -3.81
N TYR A 300 9.48 -29.37 -3.58
CA TYR A 300 9.94 -28.44 -2.56
C TYR A 300 10.10 -27.06 -3.18
N LEU A 301 9.51 -26.07 -2.54
CA LEU A 301 9.55 -24.65 -2.92
C LEU A 301 9.88 -23.82 -1.70
N ASP A 302 10.41 -22.62 -1.93
CA ASP A 302 10.55 -21.65 -0.86
C ASP A 302 9.18 -21.09 -0.48
N SER A 303 8.97 -20.82 0.81
CA SER A 303 7.72 -20.25 1.31
C SER A 303 7.35 -18.92 0.67
N SER A 304 8.34 -18.17 0.17
CA SER A 304 8.16 -16.94 -0.62
C SER A 304 7.43 -17.15 -1.94
N ASP A 305 7.48 -18.37 -2.49
CA ASP A 305 6.86 -18.75 -3.76
C ASP A 305 5.46 -19.33 -3.61
N LEU A 306 4.95 -19.42 -2.39
CA LEU A 306 3.58 -19.88 -2.13
C LEU A 306 2.55 -18.92 -2.74
N MET A 307 1.51 -19.50 -3.34
CA MET A 307 0.39 -18.77 -3.95
C MET A 307 -0.93 -19.20 -3.29
N PRO A 308 -1.91 -18.29 -3.22
CA PRO A 308 -3.25 -18.66 -2.76
C PRO A 308 -3.82 -19.85 -3.54
N GLY A 309 -4.22 -20.90 -2.82
CA GLY A 309 -4.69 -22.16 -3.39
C GLY A 309 -3.63 -23.25 -3.57
N ASP A 310 -2.38 -22.99 -3.19
CA ASP A 310 -1.39 -24.05 -3.04
C ASP A 310 -1.78 -25.03 -1.92
N VAL A 311 -1.53 -26.30 -2.14
CA VAL A 311 -1.68 -27.34 -1.13
C VAL A 311 -0.30 -27.77 -0.68
N PHE A 312 -0.01 -27.68 0.61
CA PHE A 312 1.27 -28.05 1.16
C PHE A 312 1.13 -29.10 2.28
N ASP A 313 2.20 -29.84 2.49
CA ASP A 313 2.28 -30.89 3.51
C ASP A 313 2.67 -30.26 4.86
N ALA A 314 1.69 -30.12 5.75
CA ALA A 314 1.89 -29.58 7.09
C ALA A 314 2.56 -30.57 8.05
N ALA A 315 2.62 -31.89 7.70
CA ALA A 315 3.24 -32.92 8.52
C ALA A 315 4.74 -33.08 8.25
N GLU A 316 5.30 -32.31 7.31
CA GLU A 316 6.73 -32.32 6.99
C GLU A 316 7.56 -31.91 8.22
N GLN A 317 8.52 -32.75 8.64
CA GLN A 317 9.33 -32.48 9.84
C GLN A 317 10.19 -31.22 9.76
N SER A 318 10.52 -30.79 8.55
CA SER A 318 11.27 -29.53 8.31
C SER A 318 10.44 -28.26 8.53
N LEU A 319 9.11 -28.40 8.54
CA LEU A 319 8.20 -27.26 8.68
C LEU A 319 7.94 -26.96 10.17
N THR A 320 8.77 -26.11 10.75
CA THR A 320 8.64 -25.72 12.17
C THR A 320 7.65 -24.57 12.39
N THR A 321 7.39 -23.77 11.37
CA THR A 321 6.51 -22.63 11.42
C THR A 321 5.65 -22.59 10.16
N VAL A 322 4.35 -22.33 10.31
CA VAL A 322 3.43 -22.21 9.17
C VAL A 322 3.72 -20.89 8.44
N PRO A 323 4.05 -20.93 7.14
CA PRO A 323 4.54 -19.77 6.40
C PRO A 323 3.45 -18.87 5.80
N ALA A 324 2.19 -19.25 5.94
CA ALA A 324 1.04 -18.52 5.39
C ALA A 324 -0.25 -18.93 6.12
N ASP A 325 -1.27 -18.09 6.00
CA ASP A 325 -2.61 -18.48 6.44
C ASP A 325 -3.11 -19.68 5.65
N CYS A 326 -3.61 -20.69 6.34
CA CYS A 326 -3.99 -21.95 5.72
C CYS A 326 -5.26 -22.54 6.31
N ILE A 327 -5.88 -23.41 5.53
CA ILE A 327 -7.05 -24.20 5.93
C ILE A 327 -6.64 -25.69 5.93
N LEU A 328 -6.89 -26.38 7.03
CA LEU A 328 -6.62 -27.81 7.13
C LEU A 328 -7.62 -28.61 6.28
N LEU A 329 -7.13 -29.28 5.24
CA LEU A 329 -7.95 -30.08 4.34
C LEU A 329 -8.12 -31.54 4.80
N SER A 330 -7.16 -32.09 5.55
CA SER A 330 -7.21 -33.46 6.08
C SER A 330 -6.25 -33.63 7.24
N GLY A 331 -6.60 -34.54 8.17
CA GLY A 331 -5.82 -34.82 9.36
C GLY A 331 -6.15 -33.91 10.53
N ASP A 332 -5.38 -34.05 11.61
CA ASP A 332 -5.48 -33.24 12.81
C ASP A 332 -4.16 -32.50 13.04
N ALA A 333 -4.21 -31.26 13.46
CA ALA A 333 -3.03 -30.46 13.76
C ALA A 333 -3.19 -29.75 15.11
N ILE A 334 -2.10 -29.71 15.88
CA ILE A 334 -1.98 -28.93 17.09
C ILE A 334 -1.02 -27.76 16.76
N VAL A 335 -1.53 -26.55 16.80
CA VAL A 335 -0.76 -25.34 16.47
C VAL A 335 -0.52 -24.53 17.73
N ASN A 336 0.70 -24.01 17.87
CA ASN A 336 1.03 -23.07 18.93
C ASN A 336 0.87 -21.65 18.38
N GLU A 337 -0.20 -20.98 18.76
CA GLU A 337 -0.52 -19.59 18.38
C GLU A 337 -0.01 -18.55 19.40
N SER A 338 1.09 -18.85 20.09
CA SER A 338 1.64 -17.95 21.12
C SER A 338 2.16 -16.61 20.58
N MET A 339 2.34 -16.49 19.28
CA MET A 339 2.63 -15.24 18.57
C MET A 339 1.64 -15.07 17.40
N PRO A 340 0.43 -14.56 17.64
CA PRO A 340 -0.42 -14.19 16.52
C PRO A 340 0.29 -13.08 15.74
N VAL A 341 0.63 -13.36 14.49
CA VAL A 341 1.02 -12.31 13.54
C VAL A 341 -0.27 -11.60 13.16
N SER A 342 -0.47 -10.42 13.74
CA SER A 342 -1.58 -9.51 13.42
C SER A 342 -1.34 -8.81 12.09
#